data_786d45bc10b0463f879e668d00feaa06
#
_entry.id   786d45bc10b0463f879e668d00feaa06
#
_cell.length_a   1.000
_cell.length_b   1.000
_cell.length_c   1.000
_cell.angle_alpha   90.00
_cell.angle_beta   90.00
_cell.angle_gamma   90.00
#
_symmetry.space_group_name_H-M   'P 1'
#
loop_
_entity.id
_entity.type
_entity.pdbx_description
1 polymer ?
#
loop_
_entity_poly.entity_id
_entity_poly.type
_entity_poly.pdbx_seq_one_letter_code
_entity_poly.pdbx_strand_id
1 'polypeptide(L)'
;MNAKYLKYIASAALLAVATPMPAAWAQEGSFQGTSLLGQPMYTAPSRTANVAATETLERAARDAKAAFEANMTVDSATWYGRVLFYQGYTKESAAVYDQALKRFPNSGKLLRHRAHRHFSLREFDKSIELGLKAAKLYENQPLEREKPGPDYFPGDPDVVQYYLYYHLGQAYFAKHDFDNAAKWFAKSAEAAAFTHDVEARTANTYWEYLSLARAGNLREAQALLDDYDLSLFEVHPKGGSDTYFDGIQLFKGNRAADSFFSDKDSGRAFATADGVAASTAYSLANYYILRGEPEKAKPWLQRSINVDSWSFFARIQAEADWLLLFPNEKP
;
A
#
# COMPACT_ATOMS: atom_id res chain seq x y z
N MET A 1 8.31 14.61 74.10
CA MET A 1 6.91 14.15 74.15
C MET A 1 6.43 13.88 72.70
N ASN A 2 6.15 12.63 72.48
CA ASN A 2 5.13 12.02 71.64
C ASN A 2 5.11 12.39 70.12
N ALA A 3 5.47 11.49 69.28
CA ALA A 3 4.88 10.20 68.93
C ALA A 3 3.96 10.28 67.66
N LYS A 4 4.38 9.51 66.66
CA LYS A 4 3.52 8.74 65.70
C LYS A 4 2.53 9.50 64.84
N TYR A 5 2.82 9.48 63.52
CA TYR A 5 1.82 9.03 62.53
C TYR A 5 2.52 8.48 61.28
N LEU A 6 2.66 7.14 61.23
CA LEU A 6 2.81 6.40 60.00
C LEU A 6 1.51 6.57 59.18
N LYS A 7 1.59 7.06 57.97
CA LYS A 7 0.51 6.94 56.99
C LYS A 7 0.90 5.93 55.92
N TYR A 8 0.12 4.90 55.87
CA TYR A 8 0.10 3.84 54.85
C TYR A 8 -0.07 4.45 53.45
N ILE A 9 0.90 4.16 52.59
CA ILE A 9 0.71 4.33 51.16
C ILE A 9 0.17 2.99 50.67
N ALA A 10 -1.14 2.92 50.44
CA ALA A 10 -1.77 1.80 49.75
C ALA A 10 -1.47 1.93 48.26
N SER A 11 -0.57 1.07 47.78
CA SER A 11 -0.37 0.86 46.32
C SER A 11 -1.64 0.20 45.77
N ALA A 12 -2.48 0.97 45.08
CA ALA A 12 -3.52 0.43 44.27
C ALA A 12 -2.92 -0.19 42.98
N ALA A 13 -2.72 -1.50 43.05
CA ALA A 13 -2.43 -2.27 41.82
C ALA A 13 -3.69 -2.23 40.94
N LEU A 14 -3.65 -1.45 39.85
CA LEU A 14 -4.64 -1.57 38.80
C LEU A 14 -4.45 -2.95 38.15
N LEU A 15 -5.29 -3.90 38.54
CA LEU A 15 -5.53 -5.11 37.78
C LEU A 15 -6.22 -4.71 36.48
N ALA A 16 -5.44 -4.61 35.40
CA ALA A 16 -6.01 -4.55 34.05
C ALA A 16 -6.74 -5.89 33.82
N VAL A 17 -8.06 -5.85 33.93
CA VAL A 17 -8.91 -6.96 33.50
C VAL A 17 -8.78 -7.04 31.99
N ALA A 18 -7.93 -7.96 31.52
CA ALA A 18 -7.88 -8.30 30.11
C ALA A 18 -9.24 -8.92 29.74
N THR A 19 -10.06 -8.16 29.04
CA THR A 19 -11.27 -8.71 28.41
C THR A 19 -10.82 -9.78 27.41
N PRO A 20 -11.35 -11.01 27.46
CA PRO A 20 -11.01 -12.02 26.48
C PRO A 20 -11.42 -11.52 25.10
N MET A 21 -10.45 -11.46 24.18
CA MET A 21 -10.74 -11.19 22.76
C MET A 21 -11.69 -12.26 22.23
N PRO A 22 -12.65 -11.88 21.36
CA PRO A 22 -13.53 -12.86 20.71
C PRO A 22 -12.67 -13.88 19.96
N ALA A 23 -13.05 -15.16 20.05
CA ALA A 23 -12.31 -16.30 19.47
C ALA A 23 -12.14 -16.28 17.92
N ALA A 24 -12.72 -15.28 17.24
CA ALA A 24 -12.56 -15.06 15.80
C ALA A 24 -11.18 -14.44 15.39
N TRP A 25 -10.33 -14.07 16.33
CA TRP A 25 -9.04 -13.38 16.08
C TRP A 25 -7.81 -14.22 16.43
N ALA A 26 -7.98 -15.52 16.61
CA ALA A 26 -6.84 -16.45 16.70
C ALA A 26 -6.27 -16.71 15.30
N GLN A 27 -5.71 -15.68 14.64
CA GLN A 27 -4.93 -15.87 13.43
C GLN A 27 -3.55 -16.41 13.83
N GLU A 28 -3.22 -17.61 13.33
CA GLU A 28 -1.87 -18.17 13.36
C GLU A 28 -0.96 -17.32 12.47
N GLY A 29 -0.35 -16.27 13.00
CA GLY A 29 0.55 -15.41 12.25
C GLY A 29 1.42 -14.57 13.18
N SER A 30 2.59 -14.14 12.70
CA SER A 30 3.45 -13.24 13.47
C SER A 30 2.93 -11.81 13.42
N PHE A 31 3.00 -11.12 14.55
CA PHE A 31 2.59 -9.71 14.67
C PHE A 31 3.51 -8.80 13.86
N GLN A 32 2.93 -8.05 12.94
CA GLN A 32 3.63 -7.16 12.03
C GLN A 32 3.55 -5.69 12.42
N GLY A 33 2.51 -5.27 13.12
CA GLY A 33 2.32 -3.87 13.51
C GLY A 33 0.88 -3.58 13.91
N THR A 34 0.56 -2.29 14.00
CA THR A 34 -0.78 -1.81 14.33
C THR A 34 -1.26 -0.87 13.24
N SER A 35 -2.51 -1.02 12.79
CA SER A 35 -3.15 -0.14 11.83
C SER A 35 -3.35 1.27 12.40
N LEU A 36 -3.72 2.25 11.57
CA LEU A 36 -4.07 3.59 12.04
C LEU A 36 -5.27 3.58 13.01
N LEU A 37 -6.11 2.57 12.93
CA LEU A 37 -7.32 2.40 13.74
C LEU A 37 -7.06 1.57 15.02
N GLY A 38 -5.78 1.30 15.35
CA GLY A 38 -5.41 0.54 16.54
C GLY A 38 -5.58 -0.98 16.42
N GLN A 39 -5.92 -1.50 15.25
CA GLN A 39 -6.09 -2.94 15.03
C GLN A 39 -4.73 -3.63 14.86
N PRO A 40 -4.48 -4.79 15.48
CA PRO A 40 -3.25 -5.53 15.27
C PRO A 40 -3.20 -6.10 13.85
N MET A 41 -2.03 -6.01 13.22
CA MET A 41 -1.76 -6.56 11.91
C MET A 41 -0.87 -7.80 12.06
N TYR A 42 -1.33 -8.93 11.53
CA TYR A 42 -0.58 -10.18 11.53
C TYR A 42 -0.07 -10.50 10.14
N THR A 43 0.83 -11.47 10.02
CA THR A 43 1.34 -11.96 8.73
C THR A 43 0.19 -12.26 7.78
N ALA A 44 0.17 -11.57 6.65
CA ALA A 44 -0.83 -11.75 5.61
C ALA A 44 -0.12 -11.71 4.24
N PRO A 45 -0.25 -12.73 3.40
CA PRO A 45 0.37 -12.76 2.09
C PRO A 45 0.02 -11.52 1.28
N SER A 46 1.00 -10.99 0.54
CA SER A 46 0.77 -9.89 -0.38
C SER A 46 0.04 -10.38 -1.64
N ARG A 47 -0.43 -9.44 -2.44
CA ARG A 47 -1.07 -9.72 -3.72
C ARG A 47 -0.23 -10.63 -4.64
N THR A 48 1.09 -10.44 -4.66
CA THR A 48 2.00 -11.26 -5.47
C THR A 48 2.01 -12.73 -5.03
N ALA A 49 1.71 -13.01 -3.76
CA ALA A 49 1.57 -14.37 -3.26
C ALA A 49 0.41 -15.16 -3.93
N ASN A 50 -0.59 -14.46 -4.46
CA ASN A 50 -1.69 -15.12 -5.17
C ASN A 50 -1.33 -15.52 -6.61
N VAL A 51 -0.27 -14.92 -7.16
CA VAL A 51 0.24 -15.22 -8.51
C VAL A 51 1.23 -16.37 -8.47
N ALA A 52 1.97 -16.50 -7.36
CA ALA A 52 2.93 -17.58 -7.16
C ALA A 52 2.39 -18.62 -6.17
N ALA A 53 2.47 -19.90 -6.53
CA ALA A 53 2.10 -20.97 -5.62
C ALA A 53 2.93 -20.91 -4.32
N THR A 54 2.35 -21.35 -3.20
CA THR A 54 3.01 -21.34 -1.89
C THR A 54 4.39 -21.98 -1.92
N GLU A 55 4.52 -23.14 -2.58
CA GLU A 55 5.80 -23.85 -2.76
C GLU A 55 6.85 -22.98 -3.50
N THR A 56 6.42 -22.23 -4.51
CA THR A 56 7.29 -21.30 -5.25
C THR A 56 7.78 -20.17 -4.34
N LEU A 57 6.89 -19.59 -3.52
CA LEU A 57 7.26 -18.54 -2.56
C LEU A 57 8.21 -19.05 -1.49
N GLU A 58 7.96 -20.24 -0.94
CA GLU A 58 8.84 -20.87 0.05
C GLU A 58 10.22 -21.19 -0.53
N ARG A 59 10.26 -21.72 -1.75
CA ARG A 59 11.53 -21.95 -2.46
C ARG A 59 12.28 -20.64 -2.66
N ALA A 60 11.60 -19.63 -3.17
CA ALA A 60 12.20 -18.31 -3.40
C ALA A 60 12.74 -17.69 -2.10
N ALA A 61 12.05 -17.86 -0.98
CA ALA A 61 12.49 -17.38 0.32
C ALA A 61 13.75 -18.09 0.81
N ARG A 62 13.81 -19.43 0.68
CA ARG A 62 15.02 -20.21 1.03
C ARG A 62 16.22 -19.82 0.17
N ASP A 63 16.04 -19.74 -1.15
CA ASP A 63 17.11 -19.42 -2.10
C ASP A 63 17.61 -17.98 -1.91
N ALA A 64 16.68 -17.01 -1.72
CA ALA A 64 16.99 -15.61 -1.47
C ALA A 64 17.74 -15.41 -0.15
N LYS A 65 17.32 -16.11 0.92
CA LYS A 65 17.99 -16.08 2.21
C LYS A 65 19.42 -16.61 2.08
N ALA A 66 19.59 -17.76 1.46
CA ALA A 66 20.91 -18.36 1.25
C ALA A 66 21.85 -17.42 0.45
N ALA A 67 21.35 -16.80 -0.61
CA ALA A 67 22.12 -15.84 -1.41
C ALA A 67 22.51 -14.59 -0.61
N PHE A 68 21.61 -14.07 0.21
CA PHE A 68 21.85 -12.92 1.08
C PHE A 68 22.89 -13.23 2.16
N GLU A 69 22.80 -14.38 2.81
CA GLU A 69 23.72 -14.82 3.87
C GLU A 69 25.13 -15.15 3.30
N ALA A 70 25.20 -15.74 2.11
CA ALA A 70 26.47 -16.06 1.46
C ALA A 70 27.20 -14.79 1.00
N ASN A 71 26.49 -13.82 0.44
CA ASN A 71 27.06 -12.55 -0.02
C ASN A 71 26.01 -11.45 -0.05
N MET A 72 26.00 -10.62 0.97
CA MET A 72 25.10 -9.46 1.03
C MET A 72 25.52 -8.41 0.00
N THR A 73 24.72 -8.28 -1.04
CA THR A 73 24.77 -7.23 -2.06
C THR A 73 23.46 -6.43 -2.06
N VAL A 74 23.41 -5.32 -2.80
CA VAL A 74 22.15 -4.57 -3.01
C VAL A 74 21.06 -5.48 -3.60
N ASP A 75 21.42 -6.28 -4.62
CA ASP A 75 20.44 -7.13 -5.31
C ASP A 75 19.97 -8.31 -4.45
N SER A 76 20.89 -9.00 -3.72
CA SER A 76 20.48 -10.11 -2.85
C SER A 76 19.59 -9.62 -1.69
N ALA A 77 19.89 -8.45 -1.12
CA ALA A 77 19.06 -7.83 -0.09
C ALA A 77 17.69 -7.39 -0.66
N THR A 78 17.69 -6.79 -1.86
CA THR A 78 16.44 -6.41 -2.53
C THR A 78 15.53 -7.61 -2.73
N TRP A 79 16.07 -8.69 -3.29
CA TRP A 79 15.27 -9.88 -3.58
C TRP A 79 14.79 -10.58 -2.31
N TYR A 80 15.64 -10.77 -1.31
CA TYR A 80 15.26 -11.41 -0.06
C TYR A 80 14.17 -10.60 0.67
N GLY A 81 14.33 -9.28 0.79
CA GLY A 81 13.31 -8.43 1.39
C GLY A 81 11.98 -8.43 0.61
N ARG A 82 12.01 -8.51 -0.73
CA ARG A 82 10.80 -8.64 -1.56
C ARG A 82 10.05 -9.93 -1.28
N VAL A 83 10.74 -11.06 -1.29
CA VAL A 83 10.09 -12.37 -1.07
C VAL A 83 9.50 -12.48 0.33
N LEU A 84 10.19 -11.97 1.36
CA LEU A 84 9.63 -11.88 2.71
C LEU A 84 8.31 -11.08 2.73
N PHE A 85 8.29 -9.95 2.03
CA PHE A 85 7.06 -9.15 1.93
C PHE A 85 5.95 -9.89 1.18
N TYR A 86 6.25 -10.63 0.13
CA TYR A 86 5.27 -11.43 -0.59
C TYR A 86 4.64 -12.51 0.30
N GLN A 87 5.41 -13.05 1.23
CA GLN A 87 4.92 -13.97 2.24
C GLN A 87 4.18 -13.27 3.41
N GLY A 88 4.13 -11.93 3.43
CA GLY A 88 3.48 -11.15 4.48
C GLY A 88 4.38 -10.78 5.67
N TYR A 89 5.67 -11.12 5.63
CA TYR A 89 6.66 -10.79 6.67
C TYR A 89 7.23 -9.39 6.46
N THR A 90 6.40 -8.37 6.69
CA THR A 90 6.74 -6.96 6.42
C THR A 90 7.84 -6.43 7.34
N LYS A 91 7.80 -6.78 8.64
CA LYS A 91 8.84 -6.38 9.61
C LYS A 91 10.18 -7.02 9.32
N GLU A 92 10.18 -8.29 8.99
CA GLU A 92 11.38 -9.06 8.64
C GLU A 92 11.96 -8.53 7.32
N SER A 93 11.12 -8.22 6.32
CA SER A 93 11.51 -7.52 5.11
C SER A 93 12.20 -6.19 5.40
N ALA A 94 11.63 -5.39 6.29
CA ALA A 94 12.20 -4.12 6.74
C ALA A 94 13.58 -4.31 7.39
N ALA A 95 13.73 -5.32 8.24
CA ALA A 95 14.99 -5.63 8.93
C ALA A 95 16.12 -6.01 7.94
N VAL A 96 15.80 -6.74 6.87
CA VAL A 96 16.77 -7.05 5.80
C VAL A 96 17.27 -5.76 5.15
N TYR A 97 16.37 -4.82 4.82
CA TYR A 97 16.77 -3.54 4.24
C TYR A 97 17.55 -2.68 5.23
N ASP A 98 17.19 -2.64 6.51
CA ASP A 98 17.94 -1.93 7.54
C ASP A 98 19.38 -2.48 7.69
N GLN A 99 19.55 -3.81 7.63
CA GLN A 99 20.86 -4.43 7.64
C GLN A 99 21.69 -4.06 6.41
N ALA A 100 21.10 -4.13 5.22
CA ALA A 100 21.79 -3.82 3.98
C ALA A 100 22.14 -2.33 3.86
N LEU A 101 21.28 -1.42 4.35
CA LEU A 101 21.53 0.02 4.33
C LEU A 101 22.68 0.44 5.24
N LYS A 102 23.05 -0.34 6.26
CA LYS A 102 24.29 -0.10 7.03
C LYS A 102 25.54 -0.23 6.17
N ARG A 103 25.52 -1.14 5.20
CA ARG A 103 26.63 -1.36 4.25
C ARG A 103 26.52 -0.51 3.00
N PHE A 104 25.29 -0.22 2.54
CA PHE A 104 25.00 0.49 1.29
C PHE A 104 24.08 1.70 1.56
N PRO A 105 24.52 2.71 2.36
CA PRO A 105 23.62 3.78 2.88
C PRO A 105 23.06 4.70 1.79
N ASN A 106 23.67 4.70 0.60
CA ASN A 106 23.26 5.52 -0.56
C ASN A 106 22.69 4.66 -1.71
N SER A 107 22.20 3.46 -1.42
CA SER A 107 21.47 2.67 -2.42
C SER A 107 20.04 3.17 -2.55
N GLY A 108 19.73 3.87 -3.65
CA GLY A 108 18.35 4.33 -3.94
C GLY A 108 17.36 3.18 -4.00
N LYS A 109 17.78 2.03 -4.54
CA LYS A 109 17.00 0.79 -4.59
C LYS A 109 16.57 0.30 -3.19
N LEU A 110 17.53 0.16 -2.27
CA LEU A 110 17.24 -0.27 -0.90
C LEU A 110 16.39 0.75 -0.14
N LEU A 111 16.69 2.06 -0.30
CA LEU A 111 15.91 3.14 0.30
C LEU A 111 14.46 3.12 -0.18
N ARG A 112 14.21 2.91 -1.48
CA ARG A 112 12.87 2.77 -2.06
C ARG A 112 12.10 1.63 -1.42
N HIS A 113 12.70 0.45 -1.32
CA HIS A 113 12.03 -0.70 -0.71
C HIS A 113 11.78 -0.50 0.78
N ARG A 114 12.74 0.08 1.49
CA ARG A 114 12.57 0.38 2.91
C ARG A 114 11.47 1.42 3.15
N ALA A 115 11.40 2.46 2.31
CA ALA A 115 10.32 3.44 2.32
C ALA A 115 8.94 2.78 2.16
N HIS A 116 8.82 1.85 1.22
CA HIS A 116 7.57 1.09 1.03
C HIS A 116 7.20 0.25 2.28
N ARG A 117 8.19 -0.35 3.00
CA ARG A 117 7.88 -1.04 4.26
C ARG A 117 7.35 -0.09 5.32
N HIS A 118 7.93 1.12 5.44
CA HIS A 118 7.40 2.16 6.32
C HIS A 118 5.96 2.53 5.97
N PHE A 119 5.66 2.72 4.68
CA PHE A 119 4.28 2.98 4.23
C PHE A 119 3.33 1.85 4.67
N SER A 120 3.67 0.60 4.39
CA SER A 120 2.85 -0.56 4.76
C SER A 120 2.62 -0.64 6.27
N LEU A 121 3.60 -0.22 7.09
CA LEU A 121 3.51 -0.16 8.54
C LEU A 121 2.87 1.13 9.08
N ARG A 122 2.30 1.99 8.23
CA ARG A 122 1.66 3.28 8.56
C ARG A 122 2.63 4.35 9.09
N GLU A 123 3.91 4.18 8.89
CA GLU A 123 4.95 5.15 9.28
C GLU A 123 5.22 6.13 8.12
N PHE A 124 4.20 6.91 7.73
CA PHE A 124 4.21 7.70 6.50
C PHE A 124 5.32 8.76 6.45
N ASP A 125 5.63 9.42 7.58
CA ASP A 125 6.72 10.41 7.61
C ASP A 125 8.08 9.79 7.29
N LYS A 126 8.37 8.61 7.84
CA LYS A 126 9.60 7.88 7.53
C LYS A 126 9.61 7.36 6.08
N SER A 127 8.44 6.95 5.58
CA SER A 127 8.28 6.56 4.17
C SER A 127 8.64 7.72 3.24
N ILE A 128 8.13 8.92 3.51
CA ILE A 128 8.41 10.13 2.75
C ILE A 128 9.90 10.50 2.85
N GLU A 129 10.45 10.54 4.06
CA GLU A 129 11.87 10.88 4.28
C GLU A 129 12.81 10.00 3.45
N LEU A 130 12.66 8.68 3.56
CA LEU A 130 13.51 7.73 2.81
C LEU A 130 13.22 7.77 1.30
N GLY A 131 11.95 7.92 0.93
CA GLY A 131 11.55 8.06 -0.47
C GLY A 131 12.16 9.31 -1.13
N LEU A 132 12.13 10.46 -0.46
CA LEU A 132 12.75 11.69 -0.95
C LEU A 132 14.27 11.55 -1.04
N LYS A 133 14.91 10.88 -0.07
CA LYS A 133 16.34 10.58 -0.14
C LYS A 133 16.67 9.71 -1.36
N ALA A 134 15.86 8.70 -1.63
CA ALA A 134 16.02 7.86 -2.82
C ALA A 134 15.77 8.66 -4.11
N ALA A 135 14.73 9.48 -4.17
CA ALA A 135 14.40 10.30 -5.33
C ALA A 135 15.52 11.26 -5.72
N LYS A 136 16.19 11.84 -4.72
CA LYS A 136 17.36 12.69 -4.97
C LYS A 136 18.54 11.92 -5.61
N LEU A 137 18.73 10.65 -5.26
CA LEU A 137 19.77 9.81 -5.86
C LEU A 137 19.46 9.44 -7.32
N TYR A 138 18.18 9.44 -7.69
CA TYR A 138 17.73 9.16 -9.06
C TYR A 138 17.47 10.42 -9.89
N GLU A 139 17.71 11.59 -9.35
CA GLU A 139 17.56 12.84 -10.09
C GLU A 139 18.50 12.86 -11.31
N ASN A 140 17.92 13.06 -12.50
CA ASN A 140 18.62 13.02 -13.79
C ASN A 140 19.35 11.71 -14.10
N GLN A 141 19.00 10.61 -13.43
CA GLN A 141 19.53 9.29 -13.76
C GLN A 141 18.58 8.57 -14.75
N PRO A 142 19.13 7.72 -15.64
CA PRO A 142 18.31 6.88 -16.49
C PRO A 142 17.43 5.95 -15.62
N LEU A 143 16.34 5.46 -16.21
CA LEU A 143 15.49 4.49 -15.53
C LEU A 143 16.27 3.19 -15.27
N GLU A 144 16.21 2.73 -14.03
CA GLU A 144 16.82 1.48 -13.59
C GLU A 144 15.76 0.39 -13.47
N ARG A 145 16.04 -0.79 -14.03
CA ARG A 145 15.29 -2.01 -13.72
C ARG A 145 16.00 -2.82 -12.65
N GLU A 146 15.23 -3.38 -11.73
CA GLU A 146 15.76 -4.35 -10.78
C GLU A 146 16.18 -5.63 -11.52
N LYS A 147 17.05 -6.41 -10.91
CA LYS A 147 17.35 -7.74 -11.46
C LYS A 147 16.08 -8.60 -11.39
N PRO A 148 15.81 -9.41 -12.41
CA PRO A 148 14.70 -10.36 -12.36
C PRO A 148 14.90 -11.34 -11.19
N GLY A 149 13.80 -11.87 -10.69
CA GLY A 149 13.84 -13.02 -9.80
C GLY A 149 14.39 -14.27 -10.51
N PRO A 150 14.49 -15.40 -9.80
CA PRO A 150 14.84 -16.68 -10.43
C PRO A 150 13.84 -17.03 -11.53
N ASP A 151 14.28 -17.75 -12.54
CA ASP A 151 13.46 -18.15 -13.70
C ASP A 151 12.16 -18.88 -13.33
N TYR A 152 12.12 -19.54 -12.18
CA TYR A 152 10.93 -20.22 -11.67
C TYR A 152 9.94 -19.28 -10.97
N PHE A 153 10.31 -18.01 -10.71
CA PHE A 153 9.45 -17.03 -10.04
C PHE A 153 8.80 -16.12 -11.08
N PRO A 154 7.45 -16.03 -11.10
CA PRO A 154 6.75 -15.25 -12.12
C PRO A 154 6.94 -13.73 -11.91
N GLY A 155 6.88 -13.00 -13.00
CA GLY A 155 6.81 -11.55 -13.05
C GLY A 155 8.05 -10.87 -13.61
N ASP A 156 7.83 -9.69 -14.14
CA ASP A 156 8.88 -8.83 -14.67
C ASP A 156 9.59 -8.04 -13.54
N PRO A 157 10.87 -7.67 -13.77
CA PRO A 157 11.58 -6.84 -12.80
C PRO A 157 10.99 -5.43 -12.73
N ASP A 158 10.88 -4.92 -11.50
CA ASP A 158 10.40 -3.57 -11.23
C ASP A 158 11.27 -2.49 -11.91
N VAL A 159 10.62 -1.42 -12.39
CA VAL A 159 11.30 -0.16 -12.69
C VAL A 159 11.39 0.64 -11.39
N VAL A 160 12.62 0.91 -10.92
CA VAL A 160 12.88 1.48 -9.60
C VAL A 160 12.20 2.82 -9.41
N GLN A 161 12.40 3.76 -10.37
CA GLN A 161 11.87 5.12 -10.27
C GLN A 161 10.34 5.14 -10.34
N TYR A 162 9.72 4.29 -11.17
CA TYR A 162 8.28 4.16 -11.24
C TYR A 162 7.69 3.87 -9.84
N TYR A 163 8.12 2.80 -9.22
CA TYR A 163 7.58 2.41 -7.91
C TYR A 163 8.02 3.34 -6.78
N LEU A 164 9.22 3.94 -6.87
CA LEU A 164 9.67 4.94 -5.92
C LEU A 164 8.70 6.13 -5.88
N TYR A 165 8.40 6.70 -7.03
CA TYR A 165 7.52 7.87 -7.15
C TYR A 165 6.06 7.52 -6.82
N TYR A 166 5.61 6.34 -7.26
CA TYR A 166 4.29 5.82 -6.92
C TYR A 166 4.09 5.68 -5.40
N HIS A 167 5.07 5.12 -4.69
CA HIS A 167 4.97 4.97 -3.23
C HIS A 167 5.10 6.30 -2.48
N LEU A 168 5.86 7.26 -3.01
CA LEU A 168 5.85 8.64 -2.50
C LEU A 168 4.47 9.27 -2.66
N GLY A 169 3.86 9.15 -3.83
CA GLY A 169 2.49 9.59 -4.07
C GLY A 169 1.52 8.98 -3.05
N GLN A 170 1.60 7.66 -2.83
CA GLN A 170 0.76 6.96 -1.85
C GLN A 170 0.97 7.49 -0.41
N ALA A 171 2.22 7.75 -0.02
CA ALA A 171 2.51 8.22 1.34
C ALA A 171 2.01 9.65 1.58
N TYR A 172 2.15 10.54 0.61
CA TYR A 172 1.59 11.89 0.67
C TYR A 172 0.06 11.87 0.66
N PHE A 173 -0.55 11.01 -0.15
CA PHE A 173 -2.00 10.83 -0.20
C PHE A 173 -2.55 10.40 1.18
N ALA A 174 -1.91 9.42 1.82
CA ALA A 174 -2.30 8.97 3.16
C ALA A 174 -2.16 10.04 4.25
N LYS A 175 -1.34 11.05 4.01
CA LYS A 175 -1.22 12.24 4.87
C LYS A 175 -2.18 13.37 4.47
N HIS A 176 -3.01 13.16 3.47
CA HIS A 176 -3.91 14.15 2.87
C HIS A 176 -3.19 15.37 2.27
N ASP A 177 -1.90 15.22 1.97
CA ASP A 177 -1.12 16.19 1.19
C ASP A 177 -1.28 15.88 -0.30
N PHE A 178 -2.47 16.20 -0.81
CA PHE A 178 -2.90 15.79 -2.14
C PHE A 178 -2.13 16.49 -3.26
N ASP A 179 -1.68 17.73 -3.04
CA ASP A 179 -0.85 18.45 -4.02
C ASP A 179 0.51 17.75 -4.23
N ASN A 180 1.18 17.35 -3.16
CA ASN A 180 2.42 16.60 -3.29
C ASN A 180 2.16 15.18 -3.80
N ALA A 181 1.05 14.54 -3.42
CA ALA A 181 0.67 13.23 -3.98
C ALA A 181 0.54 13.30 -5.50
N ALA A 182 -0.21 14.28 -6.04
CA ALA A 182 -0.38 14.48 -7.48
C ALA A 182 0.97 14.66 -8.20
N LYS A 183 1.87 15.48 -7.67
CA LYS A 183 3.22 15.69 -8.26
C LYS A 183 4.02 14.39 -8.36
N TRP A 184 3.95 13.52 -7.33
CA TRP A 184 4.71 12.27 -7.33
C TRP A 184 4.06 11.21 -8.22
N PHE A 185 2.73 11.18 -8.32
CA PHE A 185 2.06 10.31 -9.29
C PHE A 185 2.33 10.74 -10.73
N ALA A 186 2.36 12.05 -11.04
CA ALA A 186 2.75 12.54 -12.35
C ALA A 186 4.18 12.10 -12.72
N LYS A 187 5.17 12.22 -11.80
CA LYS A 187 6.53 11.69 -12.03
C LYS A 187 6.56 10.17 -12.23
N SER A 188 5.70 9.44 -11.51
CA SER A 188 5.57 8.00 -11.70
C SER A 188 4.97 7.67 -13.07
N ALA A 189 3.98 8.45 -13.53
CA ALA A 189 3.39 8.30 -14.86
C ALA A 189 4.41 8.53 -15.99
N GLU A 190 5.30 9.53 -15.84
CA GLU A 190 6.42 9.75 -16.77
C GLU A 190 7.33 8.51 -16.86
N ALA A 191 7.68 7.89 -15.71
CA ALA A 191 8.47 6.67 -15.71
C ALA A 191 7.72 5.47 -16.30
N ALA A 192 6.39 5.37 -16.12
CA ALA A 192 5.56 4.33 -16.71
C ALA A 192 5.45 4.45 -18.23
N ALA A 193 5.47 5.66 -18.78
CA ALA A 193 5.39 5.89 -20.24
C ALA A 193 6.52 5.20 -21.00
N PHE A 194 7.72 5.10 -20.40
CA PHE A 194 8.86 4.39 -21.01
C PHE A 194 8.73 2.86 -20.96
N THR A 195 7.85 2.33 -20.14
CA THR A 195 7.69 0.87 -20.00
C THR A 195 6.62 0.30 -20.93
N HIS A 196 5.80 1.14 -21.53
CA HIS A 196 4.58 0.75 -22.24
C HIS A 196 3.61 -0.11 -21.41
N ASP A 197 3.73 -0.03 -20.09
CA ASP A 197 2.93 -0.79 -19.12
C ASP A 197 1.58 -0.10 -18.91
N VAL A 198 0.53 -0.66 -19.52
CA VAL A 198 -0.83 -0.13 -19.42
C VAL A 198 -1.39 -0.22 -18.01
N GLU A 199 -1.04 -1.27 -17.26
CA GLU A 199 -1.47 -1.40 -15.86
C GLU A 199 -0.86 -0.31 -14.99
N ALA A 200 0.45 -0.06 -15.15
CA ALA A 200 1.14 1.01 -14.43
C ALA A 200 0.55 2.38 -14.76
N ARG A 201 0.26 2.65 -16.03
CA ARG A 201 -0.39 3.89 -16.46
C ARG A 201 -1.78 4.04 -15.85
N THR A 202 -2.58 2.98 -15.87
CA THR A 202 -3.94 2.96 -15.30
C THR A 202 -3.90 3.24 -13.79
N ALA A 203 -3.02 2.58 -13.06
CA ALA A 203 -2.87 2.80 -11.63
C ALA A 203 -2.43 4.25 -11.30
N ASN A 204 -1.50 4.81 -12.09
CA ASN A 204 -1.09 6.20 -11.91
C ASN A 204 -2.23 7.18 -12.20
N THR A 205 -2.91 7.03 -13.35
CA THR A 205 -4.04 7.90 -13.72
C THR A 205 -5.10 7.92 -12.63
N TYR A 206 -5.44 6.75 -12.07
CA TYR A 206 -6.42 6.65 -10.99
C TYR A 206 -6.00 7.46 -9.74
N TRP A 207 -4.78 7.26 -9.25
CA TRP A 207 -4.31 7.92 -8.03
C TRP A 207 -3.99 9.40 -8.23
N GLU A 208 -3.46 9.77 -9.41
CA GLU A 208 -3.21 11.16 -9.77
C GLU A 208 -4.53 11.92 -9.88
N TYR A 209 -5.54 11.35 -10.55
CA TYR A 209 -6.88 11.91 -10.59
C TYR A 209 -7.44 12.15 -9.19
N LEU A 210 -7.42 11.14 -8.32
CA LEU A 210 -7.91 11.30 -6.96
C LEU A 210 -7.14 12.39 -6.20
N SER A 211 -5.84 12.46 -6.39
CA SER A 211 -5.00 13.48 -5.74
C SER A 211 -5.37 14.87 -6.21
N LEU A 212 -5.46 15.10 -7.52
CA LEU A 212 -5.86 16.39 -8.10
C LEU A 212 -7.26 16.79 -7.66
N ALA A 213 -8.22 15.87 -7.74
CA ALA A 213 -9.61 16.13 -7.37
C ALA A 213 -9.77 16.44 -5.86
N ARG A 214 -9.05 15.71 -4.99
CA ARG A 214 -9.04 15.93 -3.54
C ARG A 214 -8.30 17.22 -3.15
N ALA A 215 -7.32 17.67 -3.93
CA ALA A 215 -6.66 18.98 -3.79
C ALA A 215 -7.55 20.13 -4.28
N GLY A 216 -8.68 19.87 -4.95
CA GLY A 216 -9.53 20.91 -5.54
C GLY A 216 -9.12 21.34 -6.94
N ASN A 217 -8.10 20.73 -7.54
CA ASN A 217 -7.60 20.99 -8.89
C ASN A 217 -8.48 20.29 -9.95
N LEU A 218 -9.79 20.61 -9.94
CA LEU A 218 -10.80 19.87 -10.70
C LEU A 218 -10.63 19.94 -12.21
N ARG A 219 -10.08 21.05 -12.73
CA ARG A 219 -9.84 21.21 -14.16
C ARG A 219 -8.73 20.28 -14.64
N GLU A 220 -7.65 20.20 -13.90
CA GLU A 220 -6.51 19.33 -14.18
C GLU A 220 -6.91 17.83 -14.02
N ALA A 221 -7.69 17.54 -12.96
CA ALA A 221 -8.24 16.20 -12.75
C ALA A 221 -9.12 15.75 -13.93
N GLN A 222 -10.01 16.62 -14.43
CA GLN A 222 -10.87 16.31 -15.57
C GLN A 222 -10.04 16.13 -16.84
N ALA A 223 -9.08 17.01 -17.11
CA ALA A 223 -8.21 16.89 -18.28
C ALA A 223 -7.43 15.57 -18.30
N LEU A 224 -6.93 15.12 -17.14
CA LEU A 224 -6.26 13.83 -17.00
C LEU A 224 -7.19 12.65 -17.37
N LEU A 225 -8.44 12.69 -16.93
CA LEU A 225 -9.42 11.66 -17.30
C LEU A 225 -9.74 11.70 -18.80
N ASP A 226 -9.92 12.89 -19.38
CA ASP A 226 -10.26 13.05 -20.79
C ASP A 226 -9.15 12.52 -21.71
N ASP A 227 -7.88 12.71 -21.31
CA ASP A 227 -6.70 12.22 -22.04
C ASP A 227 -6.48 10.70 -21.89
N TYR A 228 -7.07 10.07 -20.88
CA TYR A 228 -6.90 8.63 -20.67
C TYR A 228 -7.70 7.82 -21.71
N ASP A 229 -6.97 7.12 -22.57
CA ASP A 229 -7.55 6.25 -23.59
C ASP A 229 -7.97 4.90 -22.98
N LEU A 230 -9.28 4.73 -22.81
CA LEU A 230 -9.88 3.50 -22.27
C LEU A 230 -9.61 2.27 -23.14
N SER A 231 -9.46 2.44 -24.48
CA SER A 231 -9.23 1.32 -25.38
C SER A 231 -7.89 0.62 -25.15
N LEU A 232 -6.91 1.32 -24.63
CA LEU A 232 -5.59 0.75 -24.31
C LEU A 232 -5.71 -0.37 -23.28
N PHE A 233 -6.59 -0.23 -22.28
CA PHE A 233 -6.78 -1.26 -21.27
C PHE A 233 -7.61 -2.44 -21.76
N GLU A 234 -8.53 -2.20 -22.68
CA GLU A 234 -9.42 -3.24 -23.22
C GLU A 234 -8.68 -4.28 -24.08
N VAL A 235 -7.61 -3.88 -24.77
CA VAL A 235 -6.83 -4.76 -25.66
C VAL A 235 -5.68 -5.49 -24.95
N HIS A 236 -5.37 -5.12 -23.72
CA HIS A 236 -4.32 -5.77 -22.93
C HIS A 236 -4.89 -6.82 -21.96
N PRO A 237 -4.11 -7.87 -21.65
CA PRO A 237 -4.52 -8.82 -20.60
C PRO A 237 -4.82 -8.09 -19.30
N LYS A 238 -6.01 -8.34 -18.76
CA LYS A 238 -6.44 -7.71 -17.51
C LYS A 238 -5.61 -8.28 -16.35
N GLY A 239 -4.88 -7.40 -15.71
CA GLY A 239 -4.08 -7.71 -14.53
C GLY A 239 -4.65 -7.09 -13.27
N GLY A 240 -3.77 -6.79 -12.35
CA GLY A 240 -4.17 -6.25 -11.06
C GLY A 240 -4.71 -4.84 -11.02
N SER A 241 -4.68 -4.11 -12.13
CA SER A 241 -5.21 -2.74 -12.21
C SER A 241 -6.65 -2.65 -12.71
N ASP A 242 -7.34 -3.77 -12.89
CA ASP A 242 -8.76 -3.80 -13.32
C ASP A 242 -9.65 -2.93 -12.44
N THR A 243 -9.42 -2.93 -11.11
CA THR A 243 -10.20 -2.13 -10.17
C THR A 243 -9.95 -0.63 -10.31
N TYR A 244 -8.73 -0.23 -10.70
CA TYR A 244 -8.40 1.17 -10.99
C TYR A 244 -9.02 1.60 -12.32
N PHE A 245 -8.99 0.75 -13.34
CA PHE A 245 -9.68 0.99 -14.59
C PHE A 245 -11.20 1.20 -14.37
N ASP A 246 -11.82 0.33 -13.58
CA ASP A 246 -13.22 0.48 -13.21
C ASP A 246 -13.48 1.79 -12.46
N GLY A 247 -12.59 2.18 -11.55
CA GLY A 247 -12.66 3.47 -10.85
C GLY A 247 -12.58 4.65 -11.82
N ILE A 248 -11.69 4.60 -12.80
CA ILE A 248 -11.62 5.62 -13.88
C ILE A 248 -12.94 5.68 -14.63
N GLN A 249 -13.53 4.54 -14.98
CA GLN A 249 -14.84 4.47 -15.64
C GLN A 249 -15.96 5.10 -14.80
N LEU A 250 -15.93 4.88 -13.47
CA LEU A 250 -16.87 5.50 -12.53
C LEU A 250 -16.70 7.04 -12.53
N PHE A 251 -15.49 7.54 -12.46
CA PHE A 251 -15.21 8.98 -12.42
C PHE A 251 -15.47 9.67 -13.75
N LYS A 252 -15.29 8.97 -14.88
CA LYS A 252 -15.72 9.46 -16.22
C LYS A 252 -17.25 9.43 -16.42
N GLY A 253 -18.01 8.83 -15.49
CA GLY A 253 -19.47 8.68 -15.62
C GLY A 253 -19.92 7.55 -16.56
N ASN A 254 -19.00 6.69 -17.02
CA ASN A 254 -19.31 5.54 -17.87
C ASN A 254 -19.93 4.36 -17.09
N ARG A 255 -19.77 4.36 -15.76
CA ARG A 255 -20.40 3.40 -14.82
C ARG A 255 -21.18 4.14 -13.76
N ALA A 256 -22.38 3.67 -13.46
CA ALA A 256 -23.20 4.24 -12.39
C ALA A 256 -22.75 3.74 -11.02
N ALA A 257 -22.76 4.61 -10.01
CA ALA A 257 -22.37 4.27 -8.65
C ALA A 257 -23.24 3.15 -8.05
N ASP A 258 -24.55 3.17 -8.33
CA ASP A 258 -25.53 2.20 -7.79
C ASP A 258 -25.29 0.76 -8.27
N SER A 259 -24.67 0.60 -9.42
CA SER A 259 -24.34 -0.72 -10.02
C SER A 259 -22.86 -1.03 -10.03
N PHE A 260 -22.03 -0.15 -9.44
CA PHE A 260 -20.58 -0.25 -9.53
C PHE A 260 -20.02 -1.45 -8.76
N PHE A 261 -20.56 -1.72 -7.58
CA PHE A 261 -20.15 -2.84 -6.74
C PHE A 261 -21.17 -3.97 -6.88
N SER A 262 -20.84 -5.01 -7.63
CA SER A 262 -21.64 -6.23 -7.71
C SER A 262 -20.82 -7.44 -7.24
N ASP A 263 -21.47 -8.43 -6.63
CA ASP A 263 -20.82 -9.67 -6.20
C ASP A 263 -20.22 -10.48 -7.39
N LYS A 264 -20.64 -10.16 -8.60
CA LYS A 264 -20.11 -10.74 -9.85
C LYS A 264 -18.70 -10.24 -10.18
N ASP A 265 -18.31 -9.07 -9.64
CA ASP A 265 -16.97 -8.49 -9.83
C ASP A 265 -15.90 -9.16 -8.94
N SER A 266 -16.27 -9.99 -7.97
CA SER A 266 -15.38 -10.71 -7.07
C SER A 266 -14.63 -11.88 -7.72
N GLY A 267 -14.93 -12.26 -8.96
CA GLY A 267 -14.37 -13.42 -9.67
C GLY A 267 -13.22 -13.11 -10.63
N ARG A 268 -12.57 -11.97 -10.54
CA ARG A 268 -11.49 -11.59 -11.47
C ARG A 268 -10.18 -12.30 -11.16
N ALA A 269 -9.54 -12.85 -12.19
CA ALA A 269 -8.50 -13.88 -12.12
C ALA A 269 -7.18 -13.49 -11.42
N PHE A 270 -6.90 -12.19 -11.16
CA PHE A 270 -5.62 -11.72 -10.67
C PHE A 270 -5.67 -10.86 -9.39
N ALA A 271 -6.86 -10.54 -8.90
CA ALA A 271 -7.01 -9.87 -7.62
C ALA A 271 -7.63 -10.85 -6.62
N THR A 272 -7.17 -10.87 -5.37
CA THR A 272 -7.92 -11.54 -4.32
C THR A 272 -9.31 -10.91 -4.23
N ALA A 273 -10.31 -11.70 -3.82
CA ALA A 273 -11.63 -11.17 -3.52
C ALA A 273 -11.53 -9.95 -2.58
N ASP A 274 -10.62 -9.98 -1.61
CA ASP A 274 -10.31 -8.87 -0.71
C ASP A 274 -9.77 -7.64 -1.41
N GLY A 275 -8.80 -7.80 -2.34
CA GLY A 275 -8.21 -6.68 -3.06
C GLY A 275 -9.21 -5.99 -3.98
N VAL A 276 -10.04 -6.77 -4.68
CA VAL A 276 -11.16 -6.24 -5.47
C VAL A 276 -12.14 -5.50 -4.56
N ALA A 277 -12.55 -6.12 -3.46
CA ALA A 277 -13.48 -5.53 -2.51
C ALA A 277 -12.95 -4.21 -1.93
N ALA A 278 -11.67 -4.19 -1.50
CA ALA A 278 -11.06 -2.98 -0.94
C ALA A 278 -10.97 -1.85 -1.97
N SER A 279 -10.44 -2.12 -3.16
CA SER A 279 -10.21 -1.08 -4.18
C SER A 279 -11.51 -0.56 -4.79
N THR A 280 -12.46 -1.44 -5.07
CA THR A 280 -13.78 -1.05 -5.60
C THR A 280 -14.57 -0.23 -4.57
N ALA A 281 -14.57 -0.66 -3.31
CA ALA A 281 -15.21 0.09 -2.23
C ALA A 281 -14.56 1.46 -2.04
N TYR A 282 -13.22 1.52 -2.10
CA TYR A 282 -12.50 2.80 -1.98
C TYR A 282 -12.82 3.76 -3.13
N SER A 283 -12.99 3.26 -4.35
CA SER A 283 -13.44 4.08 -5.49
C SER A 283 -14.80 4.69 -5.24
N LEU A 284 -15.77 3.91 -4.73
CA LEU A 284 -17.10 4.42 -4.36
C LEU A 284 -17.04 5.41 -3.19
N ALA A 285 -16.21 5.15 -2.19
CA ALA A 285 -16.00 6.10 -1.10
C ALA A 285 -15.55 7.46 -1.64
N ASN A 286 -14.51 7.48 -2.51
CA ASN A 286 -14.03 8.72 -3.12
C ASN A 286 -15.06 9.38 -4.04
N TYR A 287 -15.88 8.59 -4.75
CA TYR A 287 -16.98 9.14 -5.54
C TYR A 287 -17.93 9.99 -4.69
N TYR A 288 -18.28 9.55 -3.49
CA TYR A 288 -19.12 10.31 -2.57
C TYR A 288 -18.36 11.42 -1.84
N ILE A 289 -17.11 11.21 -1.44
CA ILE A 289 -16.27 12.25 -0.82
C ILE A 289 -16.13 13.46 -1.74
N LEU A 290 -15.83 13.24 -3.02
CA LEU A 290 -15.67 14.29 -4.01
C LEU A 290 -16.98 15.08 -4.30
N ARG A 291 -18.13 14.52 -3.92
CA ARG A 291 -19.43 15.18 -3.99
C ARG A 291 -19.84 15.89 -2.70
N GLY A 292 -19.00 15.85 -1.66
CA GLY A 292 -19.34 16.41 -0.36
C GLY A 292 -20.38 15.59 0.41
N GLU A 293 -20.47 14.28 0.14
CA GLU A 293 -21.43 13.36 0.74
C GLU A 293 -20.72 12.31 1.63
N PRO A 294 -20.00 12.72 2.71
CA PRO A 294 -19.17 11.80 3.50
C PRO A 294 -19.98 10.68 4.17
N GLU A 295 -21.22 10.93 4.57
CA GLU A 295 -22.07 9.89 5.16
C GLU A 295 -22.39 8.76 4.18
N LYS A 296 -22.50 9.06 2.87
CA LYS A 296 -22.64 8.03 1.86
C LYS A 296 -21.33 7.28 1.57
N ALA A 297 -20.19 7.93 1.80
CA ALA A 297 -18.86 7.30 1.68
C ALA A 297 -18.57 6.31 2.82
N LYS A 298 -19.16 6.54 4.01
CA LYS A 298 -18.88 5.80 5.23
C LYS A 298 -18.98 4.28 5.10
N PRO A 299 -20.07 3.67 4.60
CA PRO A 299 -20.17 2.22 4.45
C PRO A 299 -19.11 1.65 3.47
N TRP A 300 -18.68 2.43 2.49
CA TRP A 300 -17.67 2.03 1.53
C TRP A 300 -16.25 2.09 2.11
N LEU A 301 -15.96 3.09 2.94
CA LEU A 301 -14.72 3.12 3.73
C LEU A 301 -14.65 1.92 4.68
N GLN A 302 -15.74 1.62 5.41
CA GLN A 302 -15.81 0.43 6.28
C GLN A 302 -15.53 -0.85 5.50
N ARG A 303 -16.12 -1.01 4.31
CA ARG A 303 -15.91 -2.19 3.47
C ARG A 303 -14.47 -2.29 2.98
N SER A 304 -13.84 -1.17 2.64
CA SER A 304 -12.42 -1.13 2.24
C SER A 304 -11.46 -1.46 3.39
N ILE A 305 -11.81 -1.06 4.62
CA ILE A 305 -11.04 -1.32 5.84
C ILE A 305 -11.17 -2.79 6.28
N ASN A 306 -12.36 -3.38 6.16
CA ASN A 306 -12.70 -4.70 6.68
C ASN A 306 -12.31 -5.84 5.73
N VAL A 307 -11.08 -5.81 5.19
CA VAL A 307 -10.48 -6.89 4.42
C VAL A 307 -9.29 -7.48 5.18
N ASP A 308 -8.99 -8.75 4.96
CA ASP A 308 -7.90 -9.43 5.71
C ASP A 308 -6.52 -8.89 5.32
N SER A 309 -6.30 -8.60 4.05
CA SER A 309 -5.02 -8.10 3.55
C SER A 309 -4.81 -6.62 3.88
N TRP A 310 -4.22 -6.35 5.02
CA TRP A 310 -3.96 -5.01 5.53
C TRP A 310 -2.91 -4.20 4.74
N SER A 311 -2.16 -4.82 3.84
CA SER A 311 -1.13 -4.17 3.03
C SER A 311 -1.65 -3.55 1.73
N PHE A 312 -2.94 -3.70 1.39
CA PHE A 312 -3.54 -3.05 0.22
C PHE A 312 -3.57 -1.53 0.37
N PHE A 313 -3.19 -0.82 -0.70
CA PHE A 313 -3.20 0.65 -0.72
C PHE A 313 -4.59 1.20 -0.39
N ALA A 314 -5.64 0.68 -1.02
CA ALA A 314 -7.00 1.11 -0.78
C ALA A 314 -7.42 1.01 0.70
N ARG A 315 -7.05 -0.09 1.39
CA ARG A 315 -7.29 -0.24 2.83
C ARG A 315 -6.51 0.80 3.64
N ILE A 316 -5.23 1.00 3.33
CA ILE A 316 -4.39 1.97 4.05
C ILE A 316 -4.96 3.38 3.90
N GLN A 317 -5.36 3.76 2.70
CA GLN A 317 -5.96 5.06 2.42
C GLN A 317 -7.35 5.21 3.07
N ALA A 318 -8.14 4.14 3.09
CA ALA A 318 -9.44 4.14 3.76
C ALA A 318 -9.31 4.31 5.29
N GLU A 319 -8.28 3.72 5.92
CA GLU A 319 -7.97 3.94 7.34
C GLU A 319 -7.65 5.44 7.59
N ALA A 320 -6.84 6.06 6.72
CA ALA A 320 -6.49 7.48 6.84
C ALA A 320 -7.71 8.40 6.62
N ASP A 321 -8.51 8.14 5.59
CA ASP A 321 -9.74 8.90 5.31
C ASP A 321 -10.78 8.73 6.42
N TRP A 322 -10.87 7.53 7.04
CA TRP A 322 -11.75 7.33 8.18
C TRP A 322 -11.40 8.23 9.35
N LEU A 323 -10.12 8.30 9.71
CA LEU A 323 -9.66 9.16 10.80
C LEU A 323 -9.87 10.65 10.53
N LEU A 324 -9.81 11.06 9.26
CA LEU A 324 -10.07 12.43 8.86
C LEU A 324 -11.57 12.79 8.96
N LEU A 325 -12.42 11.91 8.43
CA LEU A 325 -13.85 12.20 8.25
C LEU A 325 -14.69 11.82 9.47
N PHE A 326 -14.30 10.77 10.20
CA PHE A 326 -15.04 10.18 11.31
C PHE A 326 -14.15 9.94 12.55
N PRO A 327 -13.42 10.98 13.06
CA PRO A 327 -12.35 10.80 14.07
C PRO A 327 -12.83 10.22 15.40
N ASN A 328 -14.13 10.34 15.70
CA ASN A 328 -14.73 9.87 16.96
C ASN A 328 -15.50 8.55 16.82
N GLU A 329 -15.44 7.92 15.65
CA GLU A 329 -16.20 6.71 15.36
C GLU A 329 -15.27 5.53 15.05
N LYS A 330 -15.76 4.33 15.36
CA LYS A 330 -15.08 3.10 14.94
C LYS A 330 -15.67 2.62 13.62
N PRO A 331 -14.81 2.16 12.68
CA PRO A 331 -15.29 1.59 11.42
C PRO A 331 -16.00 0.26 11.60
#